data_cfa22ffde63393e1f015e130921f9492
#
_entry.id   cfa22ffde63393e1f015e130921f9492
#
_cell.length_a   1.000
_cell.length_b   1.000
_cell.length_c   1.000
_cell.angle_alpha   90.00
_cell.angle_beta   90.00
_cell.angle_gamma   90.00
#
_symmetry.space_group_name_H-M   'P 1'
#
loop_
_entity.id
_entity.type
_entity.pdbx_description
1 polymer ?
#
loop_
_entity_poly.entity_id
_entity_poly.type
_entity_poly.pdbx_seq_one_letter_code
_entity_poly.pdbx_strand_id
1 'polypeptide(L)'
;MKGQYVSSPWRIVQQFISEQAIGIFEVEVNTETKETRCNCPVFEKRSFCKHTQFVNFRIRHTGHYSIMIPNEVPEEMAMEANESPESFRDFIVKYAKIEVI
;
A
#
# COMPACT_ATOMS: atom_id res chain seq x y z
N MET A 1 -10.66 10.31 -24.46
CA MET A 1 -10.20 9.90 -24.35
C MET A 1 -9.93 9.27 -23.62
N LYS A 2 -10.11 8.84 -23.36
CA LYS A 2 -9.82 8.17 -22.61
C LYS A 2 -8.67 7.65 -22.48
N GLY A 3 -8.12 7.37 -23.23
CA GLY A 3 -6.82 6.84 -23.12
C GLY A 3 -5.98 7.54 -22.13
N GLN A 4 -6.35 8.69 -21.87
CA GLN A 4 -5.56 9.41 -20.92
C GLN A 4 -5.82 8.98 -19.51
N TYR A 5 -6.72 8.09 -19.31
CA TYR A 5 -6.81 7.51 -18.01
C TYR A 5 -5.86 6.36 -17.93
N VAL A 6 -4.61 6.69 -17.99
CA VAL A 6 -3.64 5.70 -17.65
C VAL A 6 -3.76 5.52 -16.17
N SER A 7 -4.31 4.44 -15.76
CA SER A 7 -4.38 4.10 -14.37
C SER A 7 -2.96 4.05 -13.84
N SER A 8 -2.69 4.80 -12.78
CA SER A 8 -1.38 4.77 -12.15
C SER A 8 -1.06 3.34 -11.71
N PRO A 9 0.17 2.87 -11.91
CA PRO A 9 0.55 1.55 -11.43
C PRO A 9 0.77 1.49 -9.93
N TRP A 10 0.75 2.64 -9.26
CA TRP A 10 0.99 2.67 -7.82
C TRP A 10 -0.26 2.36 -7.04
N ARG A 11 -0.12 1.52 -6.02
CA ARG A 11 -1.22 1.15 -5.13
C ARG A 11 -0.75 1.20 -3.69
N ILE A 12 -1.56 1.78 -2.81
CA ILE A 12 -1.29 1.75 -1.38
C ILE A 12 -1.61 0.34 -0.89
N VAL A 13 -0.64 -0.30 -0.26
CA VAL A 13 -0.81 -1.68 0.20
C VAL A 13 -0.75 -1.82 1.71
N GLN A 14 -0.19 -0.83 2.41
CA GLN A 14 -0.06 -0.94 3.86
C GLN A 14 0.03 0.43 4.50
N GLN A 15 -0.73 0.59 5.58
CA GLN A 15 -0.63 1.78 6.41
C GLN A 15 0.10 1.43 7.69
N PHE A 16 0.87 2.38 8.20
CA PHE A 16 1.68 2.21 9.41
C PHE A 16 1.41 3.35 10.38
N ILE A 17 1.37 3.01 11.67
CA ILE A 17 1.31 3.99 12.74
C ILE A 17 2.61 3.86 13.51
N SER A 18 3.27 5.00 13.77
CA SER A 18 4.47 5.02 14.57
C SER A 18 4.10 5.24 16.03
N GLU A 19 4.75 4.51 16.93
CA GLU A 19 4.55 4.74 18.36
C GLU A 19 5.16 6.05 18.82
N GLN A 20 6.12 6.56 18.08
CA GLN A 20 6.89 7.74 18.49
C GLN A 20 6.49 9.01 17.78
N ALA A 21 5.76 8.91 16.70
CA ALA A 21 5.37 10.07 15.91
C ALA A 21 3.89 10.04 15.66
N ILE A 22 3.28 11.21 15.68
CA ILE A 22 1.86 11.32 15.37
C ILE A 22 1.68 11.26 13.86
N GLY A 23 0.86 10.34 13.41
CA GLY A 23 0.53 10.28 12.00
C GLY A 23 0.42 8.85 11.48
N ILE A 24 -0.15 8.77 10.30
CA ILE A 24 -0.28 7.51 9.60
C ILE A 24 0.57 7.62 8.34
N PHE A 25 1.46 6.64 8.13
CA PHE A 25 2.31 6.62 6.96
C PHE A 25 1.87 5.50 6.05
N GLU A 26 2.01 5.71 4.73
CA GLU A 26 1.48 4.79 3.74
C GLU A 26 2.59 4.33 2.81
N VAL A 27 2.63 3.02 2.56
CA VAL A 27 3.54 2.46 1.58
C VAL A 27 2.75 2.09 0.33
N GLU A 28 3.28 2.53 -0.81
CA GLU A 28 2.72 2.17 -2.11
C GLU A 28 3.67 1.23 -2.83
N VAL A 29 3.10 0.34 -3.63
CA VAL A 29 3.87 -0.56 -4.47
C VAL A 29 3.51 -0.28 -5.92
N ASN A 30 4.52 -0.24 -6.77
CA ASN A 30 4.32 -0.16 -8.20
C ASN A 30 4.01 -1.57 -8.69
N THR A 31 2.81 -1.78 -9.22
CA THR A 31 2.36 -3.13 -9.59
C THR A 31 3.14 -3.70 -10.76
N GLU A 32 3.82 -2.86 -11.54
CA GLU A 32 4.58 -3.31 -12.71
C GLU A 32 6.03 -3.61 -12.35
N THR A 33 6.66 -2.75 -11.55
CA THR A 33 8.08 -2.89 -11.23
C THR A 33 8.34 -3.48 -9.86
N LYS A 34 7.34 -3.52 -8.99
CA LYS A 34 7.45 -3.97 -7.60
C LYS A 34 8.27 -3.03 -6.73
N GLU A 35 8.54 -1.83 -7.21
CA GLU A 35 9.20 -0.81 -6.39
C GLU A 35 8.24 -0.31 -5.32
N THR A 36 8.80 0.14 -4.20
CA THR A 36 8.01 0.66 -3.08
C THR A 36 8.37 2.12 -2.81
N ARG A 37 7.42 2.85 -2.28
CA ARG A 37 7.67 4.21 -1.80
C ARG A 37 6.77 4.49 -0.60
N CYS A 38 7.18 5.45 0.22
CA CYS A 38 6.46 5.79 1.45
C CYS A 38 6.40 7.30 1.59
N ASN A 39 5.37 7.78 2.27
CA ASN A 39 5.22 9.22 2.46
C ASN A 39 5.83 9.71 3.78
N CYS A 40 6.61 8.88 4.47
CA CYS A 40 7.23 9.31 5.73
C CYS A 40 8.46 10.19 5.47
N PRO A 41 8.86 11.02 6.45
CA PRO A 41 9.99 11.93 6.26
C PRO A 41 11.31 11.22 5.98
N VAL A 42 11.52 10.04 6.53
CA VAL A 42 12.77 9.31 6.31
C VAL A 42 12.88 8.89 4.85
N PHE A 43 11.77 8.40 4.28
CA PHE A 43 11.79 7.99 2.87
C PHE A 43 12.02 9.18 1.95
N GLU A 44 11.43 10.34 2.28
CA GLU A 44 11.63 11.54 1.47
C GLU A 44 13.09 11.94 1.39
N LYS A 45 13.84 11.71 2.48
CA LYS A 45 15.25 12.09 2.52
C LYS A 45 16.17 11.04 1.96
N ARG A 46 15.85 9.75 2.16
CA ARG A 46 16.79 8.66 1.86
C ARG A 46 16.30 7.69 0.81
N SER A 47 15.05 7.82 0.35
CA SER A 47 14.41 6.86 -0.55
C SER A 47 14.38 5.45 0.04
N PHE A 48 14.32 5.35 1.38
CA PHE A 48 14.46 4.09 2.09
C PHE A 48 13.99 4.32 3.53
N CYS A 49 13.14 3.46 4.06
CA CYS A 49 12.66 3.59 5.43
C CYS A 49 12.21 2.24 5.95
N LYS A 50 11.95 2.18 7.27
CA LYS A 50 11.52 0.92 7.89
C LYS A 50 10.20 0.41 7.32
N HIS A 51 9.34 1.33 6.88
CA HIS A 51 8.04 0.94 6.32
C HIS A 51 8.20 0.24 4.97
N THR A 52 9.03 0.80 4.09
CA THR A 52 9.27 0.14 2.80
C THR A 52 10.07 -1.15 2.99
N GLN A 53 10.94 -1.22 4.00
CA GLN A 53 11.66 -2.46 4.29
C GLN A 53 10.69 -3.57 4.70
N PHE A 54 9.70 -3.24 5.51
CA PHE A 54 8.68 -4.20 5.94
C PHE A 54 7.98 -4.82 4.73
N VAL A 55 7.55 -3.96 3.81
CA VAL A 55 6.84 -4.43 2.61
C VAL A 55 7.78 -5.17 1.67
N ASN A 56 8.99 -4.61 1.44
CA ASN A 56 9.95 -5.23 0.53
C ASN A 56 10.38 -6.61 1.01
N PHE A 57 10.53 -6.77 2.31
CA PHE A 57 10.92 -8.06 2.87
C PHE A 57 9.89 -9.13 2.50
N ARG A 58 8.61 -8.81 2.63
CA ARG A 58 7.54 -9.76 2.30
C ARG A 58 7.46 -10.04 0.81
N ILE A 59 7.64 -9.01 0.00
CA ILE A 59 7.64 -9.20 -1.46
C ILE A 59 8.77 -10.12 -1.87
N ARG A 60 9.95 -9.96 -1.28
CA ARG A 60 11.09 -10.82 -1.62
C ARG A 60 10.87 -12.26 -1.21
N HIS A 61 10.13 -12.48 -0.13
CA HIS A 61 9.89 -13.84 0.34
C HIS A 61 8.84 -14.59 -0.48
N THR A 62 7.79 -13.89 -0.91
CA THR A 62 6.64 -14.56 -1.52
C THR A 62 6.35 -14.10 -2.95
N GLY A 63 7.05 -13.07 -3.42
CA GLY A 63 6.81 -12.51 -4.75
C GLY A 63 5.71 -11.47 -4.81
N HIS A 64 4.99 -11.27 -3.72
CA HIS A 64 3.91 -10.27 -3.68
C HIS A 64 3.67 -9.85 -2.24
N TYR A 65 2.90 -8.79 -2.06
CA TYR A 65 2.52 -8.33 -0.74
C TYR A 65 1.07 -8.73 -0.45
N SER A 66 0.88 -9.53 0.59
CA SER A 66 -0.46 -9.97 1.00
C SER A 66 -1.05 -8.95 1.96
N ILE A 67 -2.20 -8.40 1.59
CA ILE A 67 -2.89 -7.42 2.40
C ILE A 67 -3.83 -8.15 3.37
N MET A 68 -3.71 -7.82 4.65
CA MET A 68 -4.53 -8.47 5.67
C MET A 68 -5.88 -7.77 5.75
N ILE A 69 -6.93 -8.50 5.44
CA ILE A 69 -8.29 -7.97 5.37
C ILE A 69 -9.21 -8.89 6.18
N PRO A 70 -10.20 -8.34 6.90
CA PRO A 70 -11.12 -9.18 7.67
C PRO A 70 -11.86 -10.19 6.80
N ASN A 71 -12.12 -11.36 7.35
CA ASN A 71 -12.79 -12.44 6.62
C ASN A 71 -14.20 -12.06 6.17
N GLU A 72 -14.82 -11.11 6.84
CA GLU A 72 -16.19 -10.69 6.52
C GLU A 72 -16.27 -9.92 5.21
N VAL A 73 -15.14 -9.39 4.73
CA VAL A 73 -15.13 -8.60 3.49
C VAL A 73 -15.13 -9.57 2.32
N PRO A 74 -16.14 -9.48 1.43
CA PRO A 74 -16.18 -10.38 0.27
C PRO A 74 -15.04 -10.10 -0.70
N GLU A 75 -14.58 -11.17 -1.35
CA GLU A 75 -13.50 -11.05 -2.32
C GLU A 75 -13.87 -10.13 -3.48
N GLU A 76 -15.15 -10.16 -3.88
CA GLU A 76 -15.62 -9.30 -4.98
C GLU A 76 -15.42 -7.83 -4.66
N MET A 77 -15.57 -7.45 -3.40
CA MET A 77 -15.39 -6.05 -3.01
C MET A 77 -13.94 -5.61 -3.21
N ALA A 78 -13.00 -6.50 -2.89
CA ALA A 78 -11.59 -6.20 -3.11
C ALA A 78 -11.28 -6.10 -4.60
N MET A 79 -11.87 -6.96 -5.40
CA MET A 79 -11.65 -6.95 -6.85
C MET A 79 -12.19 -5.68 -7.47
N GLU A 80 -13.37 -5.25 -7.06
CA GLU A 80 -13.93 -3.99 -7.55
C GLU A 80 -13.08 -2.80 -7.16
N ALA A 81 -12.55 -2.82 -5.93
CA ALA A 81 -11.72 -1.72 -5.44
C ALA A 81 -10.46 -1.54 -6.28
N ASN A 82 -9.97 -2.62 -6.88
CA ASN A 82 -8.74 -2.56 -7.66
C ASN A 82 -8.89 -1.90 -9.03
N GLU A 83 -10.09 -1.40 -9.36
CA GLU A 83 -10.34 -0.77 -10.65
C GLU A 83 -9.59 0.56 -10.80
N SER A 84 -9.36 1.28 -9.69
CA SER A 84 -8.64 2.53 -9.75
C SER A 84 -7.80 2.70 -8.49
N PRO A 85 -6.73 3.52 -8.56
CA PRO A 85 -5.94 3.81 -7.36
C PRO A 85 -6.77 4.41 -6.24
N GLU A 86 -7.72 5.26 -6.58
CA GLU A 86 -8.55 5.93 -5.57
C GLU A 86 -9.47 4.95 -4.85
N SER A 87 -10.15 4.10 -5.60
CA SER A 87 -11.04 3.13 -4.98
C SER A 87 -10.26 2.09 -4.18
N PHE A 88 -9.08 1.72 -4.67
CA PHE A 88 -8.23 0.78 -3.94
C PHE A 88 -7.75 1.40 -2.63
N ARG A 89 -7.34 2.67 -2.66
CA ARG A 89 -6.92 3.36 -1.45
C ARG A 89 -8.05 3.43 -0.44
N ASP A 90 -9.25 3.78 -0.87
CA ASP A 90 -10.41 3.83 0.03
C ASP A 90 -10.66 2.48 0.68
N PHE A 91 -10.52 1.41 -0.08
CA PHE A 91 -10.71 0.07 0.44
C PHE A 91 -9.65 -0.27 1.48
N ILE A 92 -8.38 0.02 1.20
CA ILE A 92 -7.28 -0.27 2.13
C ILE A 92 -7.45 0.52 3.42
N VAL A 93 -7.79 1.80 3.31
CA VAL A 93 -7.97 2.65 4.49
C VAL A 93 -9.10 2.12 5.36
N LYS A 94 -10.13 1.59 4.74
CA LYS A 94 -11.31 1.17 5.47
C LYS A 94 -11.18 -0.22 6.08
N TYR A 95 -10.53 -1.14 5.40
CA TYR A 95 -10.58 -2.56 5.80
C TYR A 95 -9.23 -3.18 6.12
N ALA A 96 -8.14 -2.70 5.56
CA ALA A 96 -6.87 -3.38 5.73
C ALA A 96 -6.28 -3.16 7.12
N LYS A 97 -5.54 -4.15 7.59
CA LYS A 97 -4.87 -4.05 8.89
C LYS A 97 -3.79 -2.99 8.87
N ILE A 98 -3.75 -2.17 9.93
CA ILE A 98 -2.70 -1.17 10.11
C ILE A 98 -1.62 -1.78 10.98
N GLU A 99 -0.36 -1.62 10.55
CA GLU A 99 0.79 -2.12 11.31
C GLU A 99 1.37 -1.00 12.16
N VAL A 100 1.90 -1.39 13.33
CA VAL A 100 2.52 -0.44 14.26
C VAL A 100 4.02 -0.71 14.30
N ILE A 101 4.79 0.21 13.78
CA ILE A 101 6.26 0.11 13.84
C ILE A 101 6.91 1.49 13.92
#